data_231feeaccb877928ce304996134e1d7d
#
_entry.id   231feeaccb877928ce304996134e1d7d
#
_cell.length_a   1.000
_cell.length_b   1.000
_cell.length_c   1.000
_cell.angle_alpha   90.00
_cell.angle_beta   90.00
_cell.angle_gamma   90.00
#
_symmetry.space_group_name_H-M   'P 1'
#
loop_
_entity.id
_entity.type
_entity.pdbx_description
1 polymer ?
#
loop_
_entity_poly.entity_id
_entity_poly.type
_entity_poly.pdbx_seq_one_letter_code
_entity_poly.pdbx_strand_id
1 'polypeptide(L)'
;MAHLVIHEFKTHNLLGPTVDDMGMDVVLIRKDFPILDRKLPNGKQLVYFDNAATSQKPQCVIDAMSEYYSEYNSNAHRANHTLADEATTALEGARKSISSFFGTSPEQMVYTSGATEAINLVSYAWARENLSSGDVIVLTEMEHHADIVPWQQLSKEKSVEVRYVPIDTDSFTLDMDAFEVAVSGASLVCVVYTSNCLLYTSDAADDGHS
;
A
#
# COMPACT_ATOMS: atom_id res chain seq x y z
N MET A 1 1.39 0.24 -3.19
CA MET A 1 0.41 1.27 -3.59
C MET A 1 1.18 2.51 -4.00
N ALA A 2 1.11 2.91 -5.26
CA ALA A 2 1.69 4.18 -5.68
C ALA A 2 0.73 5.29 -5.23
N HIS A 3 1.10 6.04 -4.22
CA HIS A 3 0.34 7.20 -3.77
C HIS A 3 0.80 8.42 -4.57
N LEU A 4 -0.08 8.98 -5.37
CA LEU A 4 0.11 10.29 -5.97
C LEU A 4 -0.21 11.33 -4.90
N VAL A 5 0.81 11.91 -4.30
CA VAL A 5 0.68 13.04 -3.36
C VAL A 5 0.55 14.32 -4.18
N ILE A 6 -0.60 14.97 -4.12
CA ILE A 6 -0.81 16.28 -4.73
C ILE A 6 -0.46 17.34 -3.66
N HIS A 7 0.74 17.92 -3.74
CA HIS A 7 1.09 19.11 -2.98
C HIS A 7 0.55 20.37 -3.69
N GLU A 8 -0.18 21.18 -2.94
CA GLU A 8 -0.74 22.49 -3.25
C GLU A 8 -1.77 22.59 -4.39
N PHE A 9 -3.03 22.70 -4.02
CA PHE A 9 -4.11 23.22 -4.87
C PHE A 9 -3.93 24.71 -5.10
N LYS A 10 -3.27 25.09 -6.19
CA LYS A 10 -3.47 26.42 -6.78
C LYS A 10 -4.66 26.33 -7.72
N THR A 11 -5.76 26.99 -7.37
CA THR A 11 -7.04 27.02 -8.07
C THR A 11 -7.00 27.76 -9.42
N HIS A 12 -5.98 27.56 -10.25
CA HIS A 12 -5.89 28.17 -11.55
C HIS A 12 -5.75 27.10 -12.62
N ASN A 13 -6.84 26.87 -13.36
CA ASN A 13 -6.98 26.03 -14.55
C ASN A 13 -6.85 24.51 -14.34
N LEU A 14 -7.90 23.87 -13.89
CA LEU A 14 -8.08 22.41 -13.87
C LEU A 14 -8.03 21.73 -15.28
N LEU A 15 -7.81 22.46 -16.36
CA LEU A 15 -7.91 21.96 -17.74
C LEU A 15 -6.72 22.36 -18.64
N GLY A 16 -5.66 22.95 -18.11
CA GLY A 16 -4.43 23.25 -18.89
C GLY A 16 -3.37 22.15 -18.70
N PRO A 17 -2.34 22.08 -19.58
CA PRO A 17 -1.21 21.18 -19.37
C PRO A 17 -0.48 21.60 -18.10
N THR A 18 -0.68 20.84 -17.03
CA THR A 18 0.07 20.99 -15.79
C THR A 18 1.20 20.00 -15.82
N VAL A 19 2.40 20.51 -16.05
CA VAL A 19 3.64 19.82 -15.68
C VAL A 19 3.83 20.14 -14.22
N ASP A 20 3.85 19.14 -13.36
CA ASP A 20 4.21 19.35 -11.96
C ASP A 20 5.72 19.62 -11.82
N ASP A 21 6.18 19.98 -10.64
CA ASP A 21 7.59 20.26 -10.35
C ASP A 21 8.52 19.04 -10.61
N MET A 22 7.95 17.85 -10.80
CA MET A 22 8.67 16.62 -11.16
C MET A 22 8.65 16.30 -12.66
N GLY A 23 8.08 17.16 -13.49
CA GLY A 23 8.05 17.01 -14.95
C GLY A 23 7.02 15.99 -15.46
N MET A 24 6.05 15.57 -14.63
CA MET A 24 4.98 14.65 -15.06
C MET A 24 3.88 15.37 -15.84
N ASP A 25 3.53 14.86 -17.01
CA ASP A 25 2.37 15.30 -17.78
C ASP A 25 1.09 14.65 -17.24
N VAL A 26 0.45 15.32 -16.28
CA VAL A 26 -0.79 14.86 -15.65
C VAL A 26 -1.93 14.68 -16.66
N VAL A 27 -1.98 15.50 -17.71
CA VAL A 27 -3.01 15.40 -18.76
C VAL A 27 -2.81 14.12 -19.59
N LEU A 28 -1.58 13.76 -19.85
CA LEU A 28 -1.24 12.51 -20.54
C LEU A 28 -1.56 11.30 -19.66
N ILE A 29 -1.11 11.31 -18.41
CA ILE A 29 -1.37 10.21 -17.45
C ILE A 29 -2.86 10.00 -17.20
N ARG A 30 -3.66 11.07 -17.13
CA ARG A 30 -5.12 10.94 -16.97
C ARG A 30 -5.79 10.14 -18.08
N LYS A 31 -5.26 10.15 -19.31
CA LYS A 31 -5.82 9.40 -20.43
C LYS A 31 -5.73 7.89 -20.26
N ASP A 32 -4.81 7.42 -19.41
CA ASP A 32 -4.68 6.00 -19.08
C ASP A 32 -5.83 5.50 -18.20
N PHE A 33 -6.61 6.40 -17.59
CA PHE A 33 -7.67 6.07 -16.64
C PHE A 33 -9.06 6.37 -17.22
N PRO A 34 -9.71 5.42 -17.91
CA PRO A 34 -10.96 5.67 -18.63
C PRO A 34 -12.11 6.15 -17.76
N ILE A 35 -12.13 5.76 -16.47
CA ILE A 35 -13.15 6.20 -15.53
C ILE A 35 -13.16 7.73 -15.34
N LEU A 36 -12.00 8.39 -15.51
CA LEU A 36 -11.87 9.84 -15.31
C LEU A 36 -12.53 10.66 -16.42
N ASP A 37 -12.85 10.03 -17.56
CA ASP A 37 -13.61 10.66 -18.64
C ASP A 37 -15.14 10.58 -18.43
N ARG A 38 -15.57 9.84 -17.41
CA ARG A 38 -16.98 9.68 -17.09
C ARG A 38 -17.63 11.01 -16.70
N LYS A 39 -18.78 11.30 -17.28
CA LYS A 39 -19.67 12.38 -16.84
C LYS A 39 -20.67 11.84 -15.83
N LEU A 40 -20.92 12.63 -14.80
CA LEU A 40 -21.95 12.34 -13.81
C LEU A 40 -23.35 12.57 -14.39
N PRO A 41 -24.43 12.05 -13.76
CA PRO A 41 -25.81 12.25 -14.25
C PRO A 41 -26.22 13.72 -14.41
N ASN A 42 -25.59 14.63 -13.68
CA ASN A 42 -25.79 16.08 -13.78
C ASN A 42 -24.94 16.74 -14.88
N GLY A 43 -24.26 15.96 -15.73
CA GLY A 43 -23.41 16.42 -16.82
C GLY A 43 -22.01 16.92 -16.42
N LYS A 44 -21.69 16.95 -15.11
CA LYS A 44 -20.37 17.37 -14.64
C LYS A 44 -19.33 16.27 -14.83
N GLN A 45 -18.06 16.69 -15.00
CA GLN A 45 -16.91 15.79 -15.02
C GLN A 45 -16.77 15.11 -13.66
N LEU A 46 -16.38 13.82 -13.68
CA LEU A 46 -16.01 13.08 -12.46
C LEU A 46 -14.76 13.71 -11.84
N VAL A 47 -14.83 14.02 -10.56
CA VAL A 47 -13.71 14.35 -9.69
C VAL A 47 -13.63 13.25 -8.64
N TYR A 48 -12.46 12.60 -8.52
CA TYR A 48 -12.25 11.47 -7.64
C TYR A 48 -11.04 11.71 -6.73
N PHE A 49 -11.27 11.79 -5.42
CA PHE A 49 -10.23 12.03 -4.41
C PHE A 49 -10.16 10.94 -3.34
N ASP A 50 -10.82 9.80 -3.57
CA ASP A 50 -10.89 8.70 -2.59
C ASP A 50 -9.90 7.56 -2.94
N ASN A 51 -8.70 7.92 -3.40
CA ASN A 51 -7.66 6.94 -3.74
C ASN A 51 -7.11 6.21 -2.50
N ALA A 52 -7.26 6.79 -1.31
CA ALA A 52 -6.89 6.13 -0.06
C ALA A 52 -7.74 4.88 0.20
N ALA A 53 -9.01 4.92 -0.16
CA ALA A 53 -9.90 3.76 -0.06
C ALA A 53 -9.68 2.78 -1.22
N THR A 54 -9.65 3.27 -2.46
CA THR A 54 -9.36 2.46 -3.66
C THR A 54 -8.83 3.31 -4.80
N SER A 55 -7.78 2.86 -5.46
CA SER A 55 -7.23 3.51 -6.64
C SER A 55 -8.02 3.11 -7.89
N GLN A 56 -8.24 4.06 -8.79
CA GLN A 56 -8.79 3.77 -10.11
C GLN A 56 -7.81 2.94 -10.94
N LYS A 57 -8.34 2.19 -11.90
CA LYS A 57 -7.53 1.25 -12.70
C LYS A 57 -7.20 1.88 -14.05
N PRO A 58 -5.93 1.89 -14.46
CA PRO A 58 -5.56 2.29 -15.81
C PRO A 58 -6.03 1.23 -16.82
N GLN A 59 -6.17 1.64 -18.10
CA GLN A 59 -6.68 0.78 -19.15
C GLN A 59 -5.85 -0.49 -19.31
N CYS A 60 -4.53 -0.41 -19.20
CA CYS A 60 -3.64 -1.58 -19.29
C CYS A 60 -3.95 -2.68 -18.25
N VAL A 61 -4.40 -2.30 -17.04
CA VAL A 61 -4.81 -3.27 -16.00
C VAL A 61 -6.15 -3.90 -16.36
N ILE A 62 -7.09 -3.10 -16.90
CA ILE A 62 -8.40 -3.60 -17.35
C ILE A 62 -8.22 -4.58 -18.51
N ASP A 63 -7.36 -4.24 -19.46
CA ASP A 63 -7.06 -5.08 -20.63
C ASP A 63 -6.38 -6.38 -20.21
N ALA A 64 -5.37 -6.33 -19.35
CA ALA A 64 -4.68 -7.53 -18.85
C ALA A 64 -5.62 -8.50 -18.12
N MET A 65 -6.57 -7.98 -17.33
CA MET A 65 -7.59 -8.82 -16.68
C MET A 65 -8.55 -9.43 -17.70
N SER A 66 -8.97 -8.65 -18.70
CA SER A 66 -9.86 -9.12 -19.76
C SER A 66 -9.19 -10.19 -20.61
N GLU A 67 -7.92 -9.98 -20.99
CA GLU A 67 -7.11 -10.93 -21.74
C GLU A 67 -6.94 -12.25 -20.96
N TYR A 68 -6.60 -12.17 -19.68
CA TYR A 68 -6.47 -13.36 -18.84
C TYR A 68 -7.74 -14.20 -18.87
N TYR A 69 -8.89 -13.58 -18.67
CA TYR A 69 -10.16 -14.35 -18.63
C TYR A 69 -10.61 -14.85 -19.99
N SER A 70 -10.31 -14.14 -21.08
CA SER A 70 -10.74 -14.53 -22.43
C SER A 70 -9.81 -15.53 -23.11
N GLU A 71 -8.48 -15.48 -22.80
CA GLU A 71 -7.50 -16.19 -23.60
C GLU A 71 -6.82 -17.35 -22.86
N TYR A 72 -6.43 -17.18 -21.58
CA TYR A 72 -5.61 -18.19 -20.88
C TYR A 72 -5.94 -18.39 -19.39
N ASN A 73 -7.20 -18.15 -18.99
CA ASN A 73 -7.64 -18.41 -17.63
C ASN A 73 -7.48 -19.89 -17.27
N SER A 74 -6.56 -20.18 -16.37
CA SER A 74 -6.28 -21.54 -15.92
C SER A 74 -5.65 -21.55 -14.53
N ASN A 75 -5.56 -22.76 -13.95
CA ASN A 75 -4.94 -22.99 -12.65
C ASN A 75 -3.42 -23.04 -12.78
N ALA A 76 -2.76 -21.93 -12.45
CA ALA A 76 -1.31 -21.84 -12.47
C ALA A 76 -0.65 -22.91 -11.57
N HIS A 77 0.49 -23.47 -12.00
CA HIS A 77 1.27 -24.52 -11.32
C HIS A 77 0.61 -25.88 -11.10
N ARG A 78 -0.64 -26.07 -11.50
CA ARG A 78 -1.43 -27.26 -11.12
C ARG A 78 -1.86 -28.15 -12.27
N ALA A 79 -1.69 -27.72 -13.50
CA ALA A 79 -2.12 -28.47 -14.67
C ALA A 79 -1.00 -28.57 -15.70
N ASN A 80 -1.07 -29.60 -16.56
CA ASN A 80 -0.07 -29.89 -17.59
C ASN A 80 -0.70 -29.73 -18.99
N HIS A 81 -1.04 -28.48 -19.33
CA HIS A 81 -1.59 -28.08 -20.63
C HIS A 81 -1.27 -26.61 -20.92
N THR A 82 -1.36 -26.21 -22.19
CA THR A 82 -0.93 -24.90 -22.70
C THR A 82 -1.45 -23.71 -21.87
N LEU A 83 -2.75 -23.66 -21.56
CA LEU A 83 -3.32 -22.54 -20.79
C LEU A 83 -2.73 -22.44 -19.38
N ALA A 84 -2.41 -23.59 -18.74
CA ALA A 84 -1.80 -23.58 -17.42
C ALA A 84 -0.34 -23.09 -17.46
N ASP A 85 0.38 -23.42 -18.53
CA ASP A 85 1.74 -22.94 -18.76
C ASP A 85 1.75 -21.43 -19.00
N GLU A 86 0.82 -20.91 -19.80
CA GLU A 86 0.63 -19.49 -20.07
C GLU A 86 0.27 -18.73 -18.77
N ALA A 87 -0.72 -19.22 -18.01
CA ALA A 87 -1.09 -18.62 -16.73
C ALA A 87 0.05 -18.62 -15.71
N THR A 88 0.83 -19.71 -15.65
CA THR A 88 2.00 -19.83 -14.78
C THR A 88 3.08 -18.84 -15.21
N THR A 89 3.36 -18.73 -16.50
CA THR A 89 4.36 -17.81 -17.05
C THR A 89 3.99 -16.36 -16.73
N ALA A 90 2.72 -15.99 -16.90
CA ALA A 90 2.23 -14.65 -16.58
C ALA A 90 2.36 -14.32 -15.08
N LEU A 91 1.96 -15.26 -14.20
CA LEU A 91 2.05 -15.10 -12.75
C LEU A 91 3.49 -14.93 -12.27
N GLU A 92 4.40 -15.80 -12.74
CA GLU A 92 5.81 -15.72 -12.35
C GLU A 92 6.54 -14.52 -12.98
N GLY A 93 6.14 -14.11 -14.18
CA GLY A 93 6.59 -12.87 -14.81
C GLY A 93 6.20 -11.64 -13.97
N ALA A 94 4.96 -11.58 -13.48
CA ALA A 94 4.50 -10.52 -12.60
C ALA A 94 5.26 -10.53 -11.26
N ARG A 95 5.46 -11.71 -10.66
CA ARG A 95 6.24 -11.88 -9.42
C ARG A 95 7.67 -11.33 -9.58
N LYS A 96 8.33 -11.68 -10.67
CA LYS A 96 9.69 -11.20 -10.98
C LYS A 96 9.73 -9.68 -11.16
N SER A 97 8.75 -9.10 -11.84
CA SER A 97 8.68 -7.66 -12.06
C SER A 97 8.49 -6.90 -10.74
N ILE A 98 7.58 -7.37 -9.89
CA ILE A 98 7.31 -6.75 -8.58
C ILE A 98 8.52 -6.90 -7.67
N SER A 99 9.11 -8.08 -7.57
CA SER A 99 10.30 -8.29 -6.73
C SER A 99 11.47 -7.41 -7.16
N SER A 100 11.69 -7.26 -8.47
CA SER A 100 12.72 -6.37 -9.00
C SER A 100 12.47 -4.90 -8.66
N PHE A 101 11.21 -4.45 -8.68
CA PHE A 101 10.84 -3.09 -8.30
C PHE A 101 11.16 -2.79 -6.82
N PHE A 102 10.96 -3.77 -5.95
CA PHE A 102 11.28 -3.65 -4.52
C PHE A 102 12.72 -4.06 -4.16
N GLY A 103 13.57 -4.37 -5.13
CA GLY A 103 14.95 -4.78 -4.88
C GLY A 103 15.09 -6.10 -4.12
N THR A 104 14.12 -7.00 -4.25
CA THR A 104 14.08 -8.30 -3.56
C THR A 104 14.03 -9.46 -4.55
N SER A 105 14.06 -10.70 -4.07
CA SER A 105 13.94 -11.89 -4.93
C SER A 105 12.50 -12.39 -5.04
N PRO A 106 12.12 -13.08 -6.13
CA PRO A 106 10.76 -13.62 -6.32
C PRO A 106 10.30 -14.53 -5.18
N GLU A 107 11.23 -15.28 -4.57
CA GLU A 107 10.96 -16.21 -3.46
C GLU A 107 10.54 -15.51 -2.16
N GLN A 108 10.89 -14.21 -2.03
CA GLN A 108 10.55 -13.38 -0.89
C GLN A 108 9.19 -12.68 -1.06
N MET A 109 8.53 -12.87 -2.20
CA MET A 109 7.24 -12.26 -2.50
C MET A 109 6.08 -13.20 -2.17
N VAL A 110 5.13 -12.70 -1.39
CA VAL A 110 3.88 -13.40 -1.07
C VAL A 110 2.71 -12.55 -1.57
N TYR A 111 1.88 -13.13 -2.43
CA TYR A 111 0.64 -12.49 -2.86
C TYR A 111 -0.46 -12.65 -1.81
N THR A 112 -1.12 -11.55 -1.51
CA THR A 112 -2.28 -11.51 -0.62
C THR A 112 -3.40 -10.70 -1.28
N SER A 113 -4.62 -10.81 -0.76
CA SER A 113 -5.77 -10.04 -1.24
C SER A 113 -5.70 -8.54 -0.90
N GLY A 114 -4.76 -8.15 -0.03
CA GLY A 114 -4.53 -6.77 0.38
C GLY A 114 -3.72 -6.66 1.67
N ALA A 115 -3.45 -5.42 2.11
CA ALA A 115 -2.63 -5.14 3.29
C ALA A 115 -3.19 -5.79 4.57
N THR A 116 -4.51 -5.83 4.73
CA THR A 116 -5.14 -6.48 5.91
C THR A 116 -4.76 -7.95 6.01
N GLU A 117 -4.83 -8.71 4.90
CA GLU A 117 -4.40 -10.10 4.89
C GLU A 117 -2.90 -10.23 5.13
N ALA A 118 -2.09 -9.38 4.50
CA ALA A 118 -0.63 -9.41 4.65
C ALA A 118 -0.21 -9.19 6.11
N ILE A 119 -0.76 -8.20 6.78
CA ILE A 119 -0.45 -7.91 8.20
C ILE A 119 -0.91 -9.06 9.10
N ASN A 120 -2.12 -9.58 8.88
CA ASN A 120 -2.59 -10.75 9.63
C ASN A 120 -1.70 -11.97 9.37
N LEU A 121 -1.24 -12.19 8.14
CA LEU A 121 -0.30 -13.28 7.83
C LEU A 121 0.99 -13.14 8.63
N VAL A 122 1.57 -11.94 8.70
CA VAL A 122 2.77 -11.68 9.55
C VAL A 122 2.46 -11.95 11.02
N SER A 123 1.32 -11.49 11.52
CA SER A 123 0.91 -11.72 12.90
C SER A 123 0.74 -13.22 13.21
N TYR A 124 0.11 -13.98 12.30
CA TYR A 124 -0.15 -15.41 12.52
C TYR A 124 1.07 -16.29 12.26
N ALA A 125 1.79 -16.07 11.16
CA ALA A 125 2.84 -16.98 10.73
C ALA A 125 4.21 -16.65 11.37
N TRP A 126 4.50 -15.36 11.58
CA TRP A 126 5.80 -14.95 12.11
C TRP A 126 5.73 -14.51 13.58
N ALA A 127 4.85 -13.59 13.94
CA ALA A 127 4.88 -12.97 15.26
C ALA A 127 4.50 -13.97 16.38
N ARG A 128 3.52 -14.87 16.12
CA ARG A 128 3.18 -15.90 17.09
C ARG A 128 4.29 -16.89 17.36
N GLU A 129 5.15 -17.13 16.39
CA GLU A 129 6.28 -18.05 16.55
C GLU A 129 7.49 -17.35 17.19
N ASN A 130 7.73 -16.09 16.86
CA ASN A 130 8.97 -15.40 17.20
C ASN A 130 8.85 -14.45 18.40
N LEU A 131 7.63 -14.01 18.77
CA LEU A 131 7.42 -13.11 19.91
C LEU A 131 6.94 -13.87 21.14
N SER A 132 7.39 -13.42 22.30
CA SER A 132 7.13 -14.00 23.63
C SER A 132 6.73 -12.91 24.63
N SER A 133 6.31 -13.32 25.82
CA SER A 133 5.98 -12.40 26.92
C SER A 133 7.16 -11.46 27.22
N GLY A 134 6.89 -10.18 27.25
CA GLY A 134 7.89 -9.12 27.48
C GLY A 134 8.51 -8.55 26.22
N ASP A 135 8.30 -9.16 25.06
CA ASP A 135 8.64 -8.53 23.77
C ASP A 135 7.77 -7.30 23.52
N VAL A 136 8.29 -6.36 22.75
CA VAL A 136 7.67 -5.06 22.49
C VAL A 136 7.36 -4.91 21.00
N ILE A 137 6.11 -4.54 20.71
CA ILE A 137 5.65 -4.09 19.39
C ILE A 137 5.40 -2.59 19.48
N VAL A 138 5.97 -1.83 18.54
CA VAL A 138 5.73 -0.38 18.42
C VAL A 138 4.82 -0.14 17.24
N LEU A 139 3.79 0.67 17.46
CA LEU A 139 2.84 1.16 16.46
C LEU A 139 2.82 2.68 16.48
N THR A 140 2.36 3.31 15.42
CA THR A 140 2.06 4.73 15.44
C THR A 140 0.56 4.98 15.62
N GLU A 141 0.19 6.15 16.12
CA GLU A 141 -1.23 6.55 16.16
C GLU A 141 -1.81 6.85 14.77
N MET A 142 -0.94 6.89 13.74
CA MET A 142 -1.34 7.07 12.33
C MET A 142 -1.79 5.76 11.66
N GLU A 143 -1.64 4.61 12.34
CA GLU A 143 -1.89 3.31 11.73
C GLU A 143 -3.37 3.09 11.38
N HIS A 144 -3.59 2.34 10.31
CA HIS A 144 -4.90 1.78 10.00
C HIS A 144 -5.26 0.66 10.98
N HIS A 145 -6.54 0.48 11.30
CA HIS A 145 -7.00 -0.59 12.20
C HIS A 145 -6.49 -1.99 11.83
N ALA A 146 -6.27 -2.24 10.53
CA ALA A 146 -5.69 -3.49 10.05
C ALA A 146 -4.28 -3.74 10.59
N ASP A 147 -3.56 -2.67 10.94
CA ASP A 147 -2.22 -2.72 11.54
C ASP A 147 -2.21 -2.39 13.05
N ILE A 148 -3.34 -2.35 13.67
CA ILE A 148 -3.48 -2.19 15.13
C ILE A 148 -4.07 -3.46 15.76
N VAL A 149 -5.22 -3.90 15.25
CA VAL A 149 -6.02 -4.96 15.88
C VAL A 149 -5.29 -6.30 15.98
N PRO A 150 -4.54 -6.79 14.98
CA PRO A 150 -3.81 -8.05 15.10
C PRO A 150 -2.78 -8.05 16.24
N TRP A 151 -2.12 -6.92 16.46
CA TRP A 151 -1.13 -6.76 17.51
C TRP A 151 -1.75 -6.66 18.90
N GLN A 152 -2.88 -5.99 19.02
CA GLN A 152 -3.66 -5.96 20.27
C GLN A 152 -4.18 -7.36 20.65
N GLN A 153 -4.55 -8.18 19.67
CA GLN A 153 -4.94 -9.57 19.90
C GLN A 153 -3.74 -10.40 20.36
N LEU A 154 -2.60 -10.27 19.68
CA LEU A 154 -1.37 -10.95 20.04
C LEU A 154 -0.88 -10.56 21.46
N SER A 155 -1.01 -9.28 21.80
CA SER A 155 -0.70 -8.78 23.15
C SER A 155 -1.52 -9.50 24.23
N LYS A 156 -2.82 -9.68 24.01
CA LYS A 156 -3.70 -10.42 24.94
C LYS A 156 -3.37 -11.91 25.02
N GLU A 157 -2.96 -12.51 23.90
CA GLU A 157 -2.66 -13.94 23.82
C GLU A 157 -1.31 -14.30 24.45
N LYS A 158 -0.29 -13.46 24.25
CA LYS A 158 1.11 -13.77 24.58
C LYS A 158 1.74 -12.84 25.61
N SER A 159 1.01 -11.84 26.11
CA SER A 159 1.56 -10.81 27.00
C SER A 159 2.73 -10.03 26.38
N VAL A 160 2.65 -9.78 25.08
CA VAL A 160 3.54 -8.87 24.36
C VAL A 160 3.10 -7.44 24.66
N GLU A 161 4.04 -6.53 24.93
CA GLU A 161 3.75 -5.11 25.13
C GLU A 161 3.49 -4.43 23.78
N VAL A 162 2.47 -3.57 23.71
CA VAL A 162 2.23 -2.71 22.56
C VAL A 162 2.42 -1.26 23.00
N ARG A 163 3.38 -0.57 22.37
CA ARG A 163 3.63 0.87 22.55
C ARG A 163 3.10 1.64 21.36
N TYR A 164 2.57 2.84 21.63
CA TYR A 164 2.09 3.74 20.60
C TYR A 164 2.95 5.00 20.57
N VAL A 165 3.35 5.39 19.36
CA VAL A 165 4.02 6.66 19.12
C VAL A 165 2.94 7.70 18.82
N PRO A 166 2.84 8.79 19.60
CA PRO A 166 1.85 9.82 19.40
C PRO A 166 2.13 10.65 18.15
N ILE A 167 1.09 11.35 17.68
CA ILE A 167 1.19 12.38 16.65
C ILE A 167 1.12 13.76 17.29
N ASP A 168 1.87 14.70 16.72
CA ASP A 168 1.65 16.12 16.95
C ASP A 168 0.36 16.55 16.24
N THR A 169 -0.62 17.00 17.01
CA THR A 169 -1.94 17.37 16.48
C THR A 169 -1.95 18.70 15.73
N ASP A 170 -0.91 19.51 15.83
CA ASP A 170 -0.80 20.79 15.13
C ASP A 170 -0.14 20.61 13.76
N SER A 171 0.90 19.79 13.67
CA SER A 171 1.63 19.49 12.43
C SER A 171 1.14 18.23 11.71
N PHE A 172 0.42 17.34 12.40
CA PHE A 172 0.00 16.00 11.95
C PHE A 172 1.19 15.09 11.57
N THR A 173 2.35 15.33 12.17
CA THR A 173 3.54 14.47 12.03
C THR A 173 3.74 13.59 13.26
N LEU A 174 4.59 12.56 13.16
CA LEU A 174 4.97 11.75 14.30
C LEU A 174 5.83 12.55 15.28
N ASP A 175 5.64 12.33 16.57
CA ASP A 175 6.57 12.78 17.60
C ASP A 175 7.84 11.91 17.54
N MET A 176 8.89 12.45 16.91
CA MET A 176 10.13 11.72 16.67
C MET A 176 10.91 11.45 17.94
N ASP A 177 10.83 12.33 18.95
CA ASP A 177 11.46 12.09 20.25
C ASP A 177 10.78 10.89 20.97
N ALA A 178 9.46 10.85 20.92
CA ALA A 178 8.70 9.72 21.42
C ALA A 178 8.95 8.43 20.62
N PHE A 179 9.15 8.55 19.30
CA PHE A 179 9.48 7.42 18.43
C PHE A 179 10.81 6.79 18.83
N GLU A 180 11.89 7.59 18.99
CA GLU A 180 13.20 7.08 19.40
C GLU A 180 13.14 6.33 20.74
N VAL A 181 12.37 6.86 21.68
CA VAL A 181 12.17 6.20 22.98
C VAL A 181 11.39 4.90 22.82
N ALA A 182 10.31 4.90 22.03
CA ALA A 182 9.43 3.75 21.87
C ALA A 182 10.13 2.56 21.19
N VAL A 183 10.96 2.81 20.17
CA VAL A 183 11.66 1.74 19.42
C VAL A 183 12.83 1.14 20.18
N SER A 184 13.26 1.77 21.26
CA SER A 184 14.34 1.20 22.08
C SER A 184 13.94 -0.16 22.67
N GLY A 185 14.64 -1.22 22.26
CA GLY A 185 14.37 -2.59 22.67
C GLY A 185 13.10 -3.19 22.02
N ALA A 186 12.54 -2.58 20.98
CA ALA A 186 11.41 -3.15 20.27
C ALA A 186 11.81 -4.40 19.47
N SER A 187 10.94 -5.42 19.48
CA SER A 187 11.08 -6.64 18.69
C SER A 187 10.40 -6.50 17.32
N LEU A 188 9.42 -5.62 17.20
CA LEU A 188 8.72 -5.30 15.96
C LEU A 188 8.31 -3.83 15.95
N VAL A 189 8.46 -3.17 14.80
CA VAL A 189 8.01 -1.80 14.59
C VAL A 189 7.13 -1.78 13.35
N CYS A 190 5.92 -1.24 13.46
CA CYS A 190 4.97 -1.05 12.36
C CYS A 190 4.75 0.44 12.17
N VAL A 191 5.03 0.93 10.97
CA VAL A 191 4.92 2.35 10.62
C VAL A 191 4.25 2.49 9.26
N VAL A 192 3.15 3.22 9.20
CA VAL A 192 2.51 3.57 7.94
C VAL A 192 3.34 4.65 7.22
N TYR A 193 3.67 4.42 5.96
CA TYR A 193 4.37 5.42 5.15
C TYR A 193 3.52 6.67 4.90
N THR A 194 2.24 6.46 4.56
CA THR A 194 1.26 7.54 4.39
C THR A 194 -0.06 7.13 5.03
N SER A 195 -0.52 7.88 6.01
CA SER A 195 -1.78 7.62 6.68
C SER A 195 -2.97 7.81 5.74
N ASN A 196 -3.79 6.79 5.60
CA ASN A 196 -5.03 6.87 4.84
C ASN A 196 -6.12 7.73 5.52
N CYS A 197 -6.01 7.95 6.82
CA CYS A 197 -6.92 8.80 7.59
C CYS A 197 -6.53 10.28 7.52
N LEU A 198 -5.24 10.57 7.71
CA LEU A 198 -4.73 11.95 7.74
C LEU A 198 -4.32 12.43 6.36
N LEU A 199 -4.07 11.52 5.41
CA LEU A 199 -3.51 11.78 4.08
C LEU A 199 -2.12 12.46 4.18
N TYR A 200 -1.38 12.15 5.23
CA TYR A 200 -0.07 12.71 5.56
C TYR A 200 0.97 11.60 5.62
N THR A 201 2.20 11.92 5.22
CA THR A 201 3.36 11.02 5.35
C THR A 201 3.93 11.08 6.77
N SER A 202 4.47 9.96 7.25
CA SER A 202 5.28 9.97 8.46
C SER A 202 6.72 10.32 8.07
N ASP A 203 7.31 11.33 8.69
CA ASP A 203 8.72 11.72 8.45
C ASP A 203 9.70 10.58 8.80
N ALA A 204 9.30 9.67 9.69
CA ALA A 204 10.07 8.48 10.04
C ALA A 204 10.36 7.54 8.85
N ALA A 205 9.59 7.64 7.75
CA ALA A 205 9.80 6.85 6.54
C ALA A 205 10.74 7.52 5.54
N ASP A 206 10.93 8.86 5.62
CA ASP A 206 11.80 9.62 4.72
C ASP A 206 13.27 9.62 5.15
N ASP A 207 13.57 9.46 6.43
CA ASP A 207 14.95 9.44 6.95
C ASP A 207 15.77 8.20 6.56
N GLY A 208 15.18 7.23 5.90
CA GLY A 208 15.84 6.01 5.41
C GLY A 208 16.65 6.15 4.12
N HIS A 209 16.76 7.35 3.53
CA HIS A 209 17.38 7.59 2.23
C HIS A 209 18.49 8.64 2.26
N SER A 210 19.30 8.69 3.30
CA SER A 210 20.56 9.45 3.32
C SER A 210 21.78 8.55 3.38
#